data_04bb95574c5972f071387bc0e53008dd
#
_entry.id   04bb95574c5972f071387bc0e53008dd
#
_cell.length_a   1.000
_cell.length_b   1.000
_cell.length_c   1.000
_cell.angle_alpha   90.00
_cell.angle_beta   90.00
_cell.angle_gamma   90.00
#
_symmetry.space_group_name_H-M   'P 1'
#
loop_
_entity.id
_entity.type
_entity.pdbx_description
1 polymer ?
#
loop_
_entity_poly.entity_id
_entity_poly.type
_entity_poly.pdbx_seq_one_letter_code
_entity_poly.pdbx_strand_id
1 'polypeptide(L)'
;MQVFALVDGNSFFASCEKVFRPDLTDRPVIVLSNNDGCVVARSKEAKQLGIKMCQPYFQIEEFCIRENVAVFSSNYELYANLSGRMMSTIASQVDCIDPYSIDECFANMSGYEGLGTDLTQLGFQIKDKVFKDVGIPTCVGIAPTKTLAKYCNHLAKRYAGLKGVCNWLDLTPQRQAKALACEPVSEIWGVGRRYTEHLEKMGIRTALDLACADAEAIRDRFGITLSMTVRELQGTSSIPLELVKPKRQQIMRSRSFSHLVCDKDDLLGAITFHAQECGRTLRREGTVAHTVGIVLNTNPFRLQDVQQHAYPCVGLPYPISDTNTIIHYARRLLNQTYRKGCLYKRAGVYVGEVIPKDAVTKDLFEELETERQQVVCELMDSINTRFGKNTLCFAASKLGKDAWEMSRARLSPGYTTCWKDLPRVGPLIEETVPF
;
A
#
# COMPACT_ATOMS: atom_id res chain seq x y z
N MET A 1 -23.29 17.68 -12.81
CA MET A 1 -22.68 17.67 -11.45
C MET A 1 -21.55 16.66 -11.43
N GLN A 2 -20.44 16.91 -10.71
CA GLN A 2 -19.42 15.87 -10.50
C GLN A 2 -19.97 14.82 -9.51
N VAL A 3 -19.71 13.54 -9.81
CA VAL A 3 -20.08 12.43 -8.94
C VAL A 3 -18.96 11.39 -8.98
N PHE A 4 -18.54 10.96 -7.80
CA PHE A 4 -17.52 9.94 -7.60
C PHE A 4 -18.09 8.75 -6.84
N ALA A 5 -17.66 7.56 -7.22
CA ALA A 5 -17.80 6.39 -6.35
C ALA A 5 -16.44 5.97 -5.81
N LEU A 6 -16.37 5.61 -4.55
CA LEU A 6 -15.24 4.84 -4.01
C LEU A 6 -15.68 3.38 -3.88
N VAL A 7 -14.97 2.48 -4.55
CA VAL A 7 -15.09 1.04 -4.40
C VAL A 7 -13.91 0.54 -3.59
N ASP A 8 -14.16 -0.17 -2.48
CA ASP A 8 -13.14 -0.61 -1.53
C ASP A 8 -13.31 -2.09 -1.18
N GLY A 9 -12.25 -2.87 -1.32
CA GLY A 9 -12.21 -4.29 -0.99
C GLY A 9 -12.19 -4.53 0.51
N ASN A 10 -13.25 -5.14 1.05
CA ASN A 10 -13.40 -5.37 2.48
C ASN A 10 -12.34 -6.33 3.02
N SER A 11 -11.53 -5.87 4.00
CA SER A 11 -10.46 -6.67 4.61
C SER A 11 -9.58 -7.35 3.55
N PHE A 12 -9.20 -6.62 2.52
CA PHE A 12 -8.72 -7.08 1.22
C PHE A 12 -7.71 -8.22 1.29
N PHE A 13 -6.60 -8.11 2.03
CA PHE A 13 -5.60 -9.19 2.10
C PHE A 13 -6.17 -10.49 2.69
N ALA A 14 -6.99 -10.38 3.74
CA ALA A 14 -7.65 -11.56 4.32
C ALA A 14 -8.68 -12.16 3.35
N SER A 15 -9.38 -11.32 2.59
CA SER A 15 -10.30 -11.77 1.54
C SER A 15 -9.57 -12.45 0.39
N CYS A 16 -8.40 -11.94 -0.02
CA CYS A 16 -7.56 -12.59 -1.04
C CYS A 16 -7.14 -14.01 -0.64
N GLU A 17 -6.79 -14.23 0.63
CA GLU A 17 -6.46 -15.58 1.12
C GLU A 17 -7.67 -16.52 1.11
N LYS A 18 -8.87 -16.00 1.36
CA LYS A 18 -10.12 -16.79 1.33
C LYS A 18 -10.54 -17.21 -0.10
N VAL A 19 -10.18 -16.44 -1.15
CA VAL A 19 -10.61 -16.72 -2.54
C VAL A 19 -10.24 -18.14 -2.97
N PHE A 20 -9.05 -18.62 -2.64
CA PHE A 20 -8.55 -19.94 -3.01
C PHE A 20 -8.71 -21.00 -1.90
N ARG A 21 -9.35 -20.62 -0.79
CA ARG A 21 -9.53 -21.45 0.40
C ARG A 21 -10.98 -21.35 0.90
N PRO A 22 -11.94 -22.03 0.24
CA PRO A 22 -13.35 -22.04 0.64
C PRO A 22 -13.57 -22.50 2.10
N ASP A 23 -12.68 -23.38 2.60
CA ASP A 23 -12.66 -23.84 3.98
C ASP A 23 -12.42 -22.71 5.01
N LEU A 24 -12.00 -21.53 4.58
CA LEU A 24 -11.79 -20.36 5.42
C LEU A 24 -12.97 -19.36 5.40
N THR A 25 -14.07 -19.66 4.71
CA THR A 25 -15.19 -18.72 4.52
C THR A 25 -15.67 -18.12 5.83
N ASP A 26 -15.93 -18.94 6.84
CA ASP A 26 -16.42 -18.52 8.16
C ASP A 26 -15.32 -18.56 9.24
N ARG A 27 -14.11 -18.91 8.87
CA ARG A 27 -12.97 -18.97 9.78
C ARG A 27 -12.30 -17.63 9.94
N PRO A 28 -11.87 -17.25 11.18
CA PRO A 28 -11.07 -16.05 11.39
C PRO A 28 -9.75 -16.12 10.61
N VAL A 29 -9.43 -15.07 9.86
CA VAL A 29 -8.19 -14.96 9.06
C VAL A 29 -7.47 -13.68 9.43
N ILE A 30 -6.17 -13.78 9.67
CA ILE A 30 -5.27 -12.62 9.78
C ILE A 30 -4.11 -12.74 8.81
N VAL A 31 -3.63 -11.60 8.33
CA VAL A 31 -2.43 -11.51 7.51
C VAL A 31 -1.40 -10.66 8.27
N LEU A 32 -0.18 -11.15 8.28
CA LEU A 32 0.93 -10.54 8.99
C LEU A 32 1.77 -9.65 8.06
N SER A 33 2.41 -8.65 8.62
CA SER A 33 3.36 -7.79 7.93
C SER A 33 4.65 -8.54 7.56
N ASN A 34 5.58 -7.86 6.90
CA ASN A 34 6.92 -8.39 6.65
C ASN A 34 7.54 -8.97 7.93
N ASN A 35 8.22 -10.10 7.80
CA ASN A 35 8.82 -10.87 8.90
C ASN A 35 7.79 -11.39 9.92
N ASP A 36 6.56 -11.58 9.51
CA ASP A 36 5.46 -12.05 10.37
C ASP A 36 5.32 -11.25 11.68
N GLY A 37 5.65 -9.95 11.63
CA GLY A 37 5.83 -9.12 12.82
C GLY A 37 4.52 -8.67 13.48
N CYS A 38 3.56 -8.17 12.73
CA CYS A 38 2.29 -7.65 13.26
C CYS A 38 1.14 -7.84 12.26
N VAL A 39 -0.08 -7.77 12.77
CA VAL A 39 -1.32 -7.91 11.99
C VAL A 39 -1.52 -6.71 11.07
N VAL A 40 -1.58 -6.92 9.75
CA VAL A 40 -1.84 -5.86 8.75
C VAL A 40 -3.20 -6.02 8.06
N ALA A 41 -3.82 -7.19 8.16
CA ALA A 41 -5.21 -7.38 7.76
C ALA A 41 -5.87 -8.43 8.64
N ARG A 42 -7.19 -8.32 8.76
CA ARG A 42 -8.02 -9.23 9.58
C ARG A 42 -9.40 -9.31 8.99
N SER A 43 -9.92 -10.53 8.89
CA SER A 43 -11.29 -10.78 8.44
C SER A 43 -12.32 -10.25 9.44
N LYS A 44 -13.59 -10.28 9.07
CA LYS A 44 -14.70 -9.87 9.94
C LYS A 44 -14.72 -10.70 11.22
N GLU A 45 -14.55 -12.00 11.12
CA GLU A 45 -14.53 -12.97 12.22
C GLU A 45 -13.34 -12.67 13.17
N ALA A 46 -12.16 -12.38 12.62
CA ALA A 46 -10.99 -12.01 13.41
C ALA A 46 -11.16 -10.67 14.15
N LYS A 47 -11.90 -9.71 13.56
CA LYS A 47 -12.29 -8.45 14.23
C LYS A 47 -13.24 -8.72 15.40
N GLN A 48 -14.20 -9.63 15.25
CA GLN A 48 -15.14 -10.03 16.31
C GLN A 48 -14.46 -10.71 17.50
N LEU A 49 -13.37 -11.46 17.25
CA LEU A 49 -12.51 -12.01 18.31
C LEU A 49 -11.66 -10.95 19.04
N GLY A 50 -11.74 -9.67 18.65
CA GLY A 50 -11.03 -8.58 19.30
C GLY A 50 -9.56 -8.43 18.88
N ILE A 51 -9.08 -9.14 17.85
CA ILE A 51 -7.72 -8.96 17.30
C ILE A 51 -7.59 -7.52 16.77
N LYS A 52 -6.54 -6.79 17.18
CA LYS A 52 -6.34 -5.39 16.80
C LYS A 52 -5.40 -5.24 15.61
N MET A 53 -5.56 -4.15 14.84
CA MET A 53 -4.63 -3.77 13.78
C MET A 53 -3.28 -3.41 14.39
N CYS A 54 -2.18 -3.70 13.69
CA CYS A 54 -0.81 -3.49 14.13
C CYS A 54 -0.41 -4.24 15.42
N GLN A 55 -1.26 -5.16 15.91
CA GLN A 55 -0.94 -5.98 17.08
C GLN A 55 0.25 -6.89 16.75
N PRO A 56 1.31 -6.94 17.59
CA PRO A 56 2.43 -7.85 17.40
C PRO A 56 2.00 -9.31 17.46
N TYR A 57 2.38 -10.10 16.45
CA TYR A 57 1.91 -11.49 16.34
C TYR A 57 2.36 -12.36 17.52
N PHE A 58 3.59 -12.19 17.99
CA PHE A 58 4.11 -12.96 19.13
C PHE A 58 3.29 -12.81 20.42
N GLN A 59 2.50 -11.72 20.54
CA GLN A 59 1.61 -11.51 21.70
C GLN A 59 0.30 -12.25 21.60
N ILE A 60 -0.08 -12.68 20.40
CA ILE A 60 -1.39 -13.29 20.13
C ILE A 60 -1.27 -14.68 19.49
N GLU A 61 -0.06 -15.23 19.38
CA GLU A 61 0.16 -16.51 18.72
C GLU A 61 -0.61 -17.64 19.41
N GLU A 62 -0.49 -17.77 20.73
CA GLU A 62 -1.23 -18.76 21.53
C GLU A 62 -2.76 -18.57 21.44
N PHE A 63 -3.20 -17.31 21.44
CA PHE A 63 -4.61 -16.97 21.23
C PHE A 63 -5.09 -17.43 19.85
N CYS A 64 -4.31 -17.16 18.80
CA CYS A 64 -4.65 -17.58 17.43
C CYS A 64 -4.75 -19.11 17.29
N ILE A 65 -3.87 -19.85 17.96
CA ILE A 65 -3.92 -21.33 17.98
C ILE A 65 -5.20 -21.81 18.66
N ARG A 66 -5.51 -21.29 19.85
CA ARG A 66 -6.69 -21.68 20.63
C ARG A 66 -8.00 -21.39 19.92
N GLU A 67 -8.11 -20.21 19.28
CA GLU A 67 -9.31 -19.76 18.57
C GLU A 67 -9.35 -20.22 17.10
N ASN A 68 -8.46 -21.12 16.71
CA ASN A 68 -8.38 -21.67 15.34
C ASN A 68 -8.30 -20.57 14.26
N VAL A 69 -7.57 -19.49 14.51
CA VAL A 69 -7.36 -18.40 13.56
C VAL A 69 -6.39 -18.85 12.47
N ALA A 70 -6.76 -18.67 11.20
CA ALA A 70 -5.85 -18.90 10.08
C ALA A 70 -4.90 -17.69 9.95
N VAL A 71 -3.60 -17.98 9.95
CA VAL A 71 -2.54 -16.95 9.96
C VAL A 71 -1.69 -17.09 8.71
N PHE A 72 -1.56 -15.99 7.96
CA PHE A 72 -0.79 -15.92 6.72
C PHE A 72 0.29 -14.85 6.78
N SER A 73 1.45 -15.12 6.18
CA SER A 73 2.41 -14.08 5.80
C SER A 73 1.87 -13.30 4.60
N SER A 74 2.24 -12.02 4.46
CA SER A 74 1.82 -11.21 3.30
C SER A 74 2.27 -11.80 1.98
N ASN A 75 1.33 -12.17 1.10
CA ASN A 75 1.54 -12.61 -0.27
C ASN A 75 1.21 -11.49 -1.26
N TYR A 76 2.12 -10.50 -1.37
CA TYR A 76 1.89 -9.32 -2.21
C TYR A 76 1.71 -9.64 -3.70
N GLU A 77 2.25 -10.75 -4.18
CA GLU A 77 2.10 -11.19 -5.58
C GLU A 77 0.65 -11.62 -5.85
N LEU A 78 0.07 -12.40 -4.94
CA LEU A 78 -1.33 -12.77 -4.96
C LEU A 78 -2.24 -11.52 -4.86
N TYR A 79 -1.96 -10.65 -3.89
CA TYR A 79 -2.80 -9.46 -3.64
C TYR A 79 -2.76 -8.48 -4.82
N ALA A 80 -1.59 -8.28 -5.43
CA ALA A 80 -1.46 -7.46 -6.63
C ALA A 80 -2.22 -8.02 -7.84
N ASN A 81 -2.23 -9.34 -8.01
CA ASN A 81 -2.99 -9.99 -9.09
C ASN A 81 -4.50 -9.82 -8.90
N LEU A 82 -5.01 -10.11 -7.69
CA LEU A 82 -6.43 -9.95 -7.39
C LEU A 82 -6.88 -8.47 -7.43
N SER A 83 -6.02 -7.54 -6.98
CA SER A 83 -6.23 -6.11 -7.14
C SER A 83 -6.38 -5.72 -8.61
N GLY A 84 -5.46 -6.17 -9.48
CA GLY A 84 -5.54 -5.90 -10.92
C GLY A 84 -6.85 -6.42 -11.54
N ARG A 85 -7.30 -7.62 -11.15
CA ARG A 85 -8.59 -8.16 -11.59
C ARG A 85 -9.76 -7.32 -11.08
N MET A 86 -9.74 -6.91 -9.81
CA MET A 86 -10.76 -6.04 -9.22
C MET A 86 -10.84 -4.71 -9.96
N MET A 87 -9.71 -4.04 -10.21
CA MET A 87 -9.66 -2.77 -10.95
C MET A 87 -10.19 -2.93 -12.39
N SER A 88 -9.81 -4.01 -13.09
CA SER A 88 -10.29 -4.31 -14.43
C SER A 88 -11.80 -4.57 -14.46
N THR A 89 -12.34 -5.26 -13.46
CA THR A 89 -13.78 -5.51 -13.31
C THR A 89 -14.53 -4.21 -13.08
N ILE A 90 -14.03 -3.31 -12.22
CA ILE A 90 -14.62 -1.98 -12.01
C ILE A 90 -14.59 -1.17 -13.29
N ALA A 91 -13.44 -1.13 -14.00
CA ALA A 91 -13.27 -0.43 -15.27
C ALA A 91 -14.22 -0.93 -16.38
N SER A 92 -14.71 -2.16 -16.30
CA SER A 92 -15.70 -2.68 -17.25
C SER A 92 -17.12 -2.16 -17.00
N GLN A 93 -17.37 -1.46 -15.90
CA GLN A 93 -18.69 -0.94 -15.51
C GLN A 93 -18.78 0.59 -15.61
N VAL A 94 -17.65 1.29 -15.69
CA VAL A 94 -17.55 2.75 -15.72
C VAL A 94 -16.43 3.18 -16.67
N ASP A 95 -16.57 4.37 -17.26
CA ASP A 95 -15.65 4.85 -18.30
C ASP A 95 -14.27 5.26 -17.75
N CYS A 96 -14.21 5.68 -16.49
CA CYS A 96 -12.99 6.26 -15.93
C CYS A 96 -12.81 5.84 -14.47
N ILE A 97 -11.64 5.31 -14.17
CA ILE A 97 -11.24 4.92 -12.81
C ILE A 97 -9.89 5.53 -12.42
N ASP A 98 -9.71 5.73 -11.12
CA ASP A 98 -8.48 6.17 -10.48
C ASP A 98 -8.14 5.17 -9.35
N PRO A 99 -7.28 4.17 -9.61
CA PRO A 99 -6.81 3.24 -8.58
C PRO A 99 -5.99 3.97 -7.52
N TYR A 100 -6.62 4.26 -6.38
CA TYR A 100 -6.03 5.01 -5.28
C TYR A 100 -5.08 4.16 -4.43
N SER A 101 -5.45 2.91 -4.15
CA SER A 101 -4.61 1.94 -3.44
C SER A 101 -4.69 0.55 -4.05
N ILE A 102 -4.15 -0.47 -3.38
CA ILE A 102 -4.24 -1.87 -3.81
C ILE A 102 -5.68 -2.42 -3.70
N ASP A 103 -6.51 -1.82 -2.85
CA ASP A 103 -7.86 -2.26 -2.49
C ASP A 103 -8.92 -1.19 -2.68
N GLU A 104 -8.55 0.03 -3.05
CA GLU A 104 -9.46 1.17 -3.22
C GLU A 104 -9.35 1.77 -4.62
N CYS A 105 -10.49 2.08 -5.21
CA CYS A 105 -10.59 2.69 -6.54
C CYS A 105 -11.66 3.77 -6.54
N PHE A 106 -11.31 4.98 -6.98
CA PHE A 106 -12.31 5.98 -7.34
C PHE A 106 -12.79 5.75 -8.77
N ALA A 107 -14.09 5.85 -8.99
CA ALA A 107 -14.72 5.78 -10.29
C ALA A 107 -15.46 7.11 -10.57
N ASN A 108 -15.37 7.61 -11.80
CA ASN A 108 -16.12 8.77 -12.22
C ASN A 108 -17.54 8.33 -12.65
N MET A 109 -18.54 8.81 -11.95
CA MET A 109 -19.96 8.58 -12.28
C MET A 109 -20.67 9.85 -12.76
N SER A 110 -19.92 10.90 -13.09
CA SER A 110 -20.49 12.15 -13.58
C SER A 110 -21.21 11.94 -14.91
N GLY A 111 -22.41 12.48 -15.03
CA GLY A 111 -23.22 12.39 -16.24
C GLY A 111 -24.12 11.14 -16.37
N TYR A 112 -23.89 10.08 -15.59
CA TYR A 112 -24.68 8.85 -15.66
C TYR A 112 -26.17 9.07 -15.29
N GLU A 113 -26.45 9.97 -14.31
CA GLU A 113 -27.84 10.37 -13.99
C GLU A 113 -28.57 10.95 -15.19
N GLY A 114 -27.87 11.79 -16.00
CA GLY A 114 -28.42 12.39 -17.22
C GLY A 114 -28.77 11.36 -18.31
N LEU A 115 -28.19 10.15 -18.22
CA LEU A 115 -28.50 9.01 -19.07
C LEU A 115 -29.62 8.11 -18.50
N GLY A 116 -30.24 8.52 -17.37
CA GLY A 116 -31.30 7.76 -16.70
C GLY A 116 -30.79 6.61 -15.84
N THR A 117 -29.48 6.58 -15.50
CA THR A 117 -28.90 5.51 -14.68
C THR A 117 -29.14 5.81 -13.20
N ASP A 118 -29.70 4.85 -12.48
CA ASP A 118 -29.75 4.86 -11.01
C ASP A 118 -28.36 4.52 -10.47
N LEU A 119 -27.70 5.52 -9.87
CA LEU A 119 -26.33 5.41 -9.36
C LEU A 119 -26.23 4.40 -8.19
N THR A 120 -27.26 4.30 -7.36
CA THR A 120 -27.29 3.34 -6.25
C THR A 120 -27.37 1.91 -6.78
N GLN A 121 -28.21 1.68 -7.80
CA GLN A 121 -28.26 0.38 -8.49
C GLN A 121 -26.95 0.05 -9.19
N LEU A 122 -26.31 1.01 -9.86
CA LEU A 122 -24.98 0.82 -10.45
C LEU A 122 -23.93 0.46 -9.39
N GLY A 123 -24.00 1.09 -8.21
CA GLY A 123 -23.15 0.73 -7.08
C GLY A 123 -23.33 -0.74 -6.64
N PHE A 124 -24.55 -1.24 -6.58
CA PHE A 124 -24.81 -2.65 -6.31
C PHE A 124 -24.33 -3.56 -7.44
N GLN A 125 -24.51 -3.18 -8.69
CA GLN A 125 -24.00 -3.95 -9.85
C GLN A 125 -22.49 -4.09 -9.82
N ILE A 126 -21.75 -3.00 -9.54
CA ILE A 126 -20.29 -3.03 -9.39
C ILE A 126 -19.88 -3.98 -8.26
N LYS A 127 -20.49 -3.82 -7.09
CA LYS A 127 -20.23 -4.65 -5.90
C LYS A 127 -20.42 -6.14 -6.21
N ASP A 128 -21.57 -6.49 -6.77
CA ASP A 128 -21.93 -7.88 -7.05
C ASP A 128 -21.10 -8.49 -8.18
N LYS A 129 -20.75 -7.68 -9.18
CA LYS A 129 -19.87 -8.10 -10.26
C LYS A 129 -18.45 -8.36 -9.77
N VAL A 130 -17.88 -7.48 -8.94
CA VAL A 130 -16.55 -7.71 -8.35
C VAL A 130 -16.55 -8.98 -7.50
N PHE A 131 -17.58 -9.20 -6.70
CA PHE A 131 -17.69 -10.43 -5.91
C PHE A 131 -17.81 -11.67 -6.79
N LYS A 132 -18.65 -11.63 -7.84
CA LYS A 132 -18.83 -12.74 -8.75
C LYS A 132 -17.58 -13.09 -9.54
N ASP A 133 -16.87 -12.09 -10.06
CA ASP A 133 -15.77 -12.28 -11.01
C ASP A 133 -14.42 -12.47 -10.32
N VAL A 134 -14.26 -11.92 -9.10
CA VAL A 134 -12.97 -11.90 -8.37
C VAL A 134 -13.04 -12.61 -7.01
N GLY A 135 -14.22 -12.76 -6.42
CA GLY A 135 -14.42 -13.34 -5.10
C GLY A 135 -14.12 -12.37 -3.94
N ILE A 136 -13.91 -11.09 -4.23
CA ILE A 136 -13.59 -10.07 -3.21
C ILE A 136 -14.86 -9.31 -2.83
N PRO A 137 -15.31 -9.36 -1.56
CA PRO A 137 -16.42 -8.54 -1.09
C PRO A 137 -16.00 -7.07 -1.04
N THR A 138 -16.84 -6.19 -1.60
CA THR A 138 -16.56 -4.74 -1.67
C THR A 138 -17.70 -3.92 -1.06
N CYS A 139 -17.39 -2.68 -0.69
CA CYS A 139 -18.36 -1.65 -0.39
C CYS A 139 -18.19 -0.48 -1.35
N VAL A 140 -19.31 0.22 -1.64
CA VAL A 140 -19.34 1.35 -2.58
C VAL A 140 -19.92 2.58 -1.88
N GLY A 141 -19.20 3.69 -1.92
CA GLY A 141 -19.67 4.99 -1.45
C GLY A 141 -19.75 5.97 -2.61
N ILE A 142 -20.92 6.59 -2.85
CA ILE A 142 -21.19 7.49 -3.97
C ILE A 142 -21.47 8.88 -3.43
N ALA A 143 -20.80 9.92 -3.99
CA ALA A 143 -20.96 11.29 -3.52
C ALA A 143 -20.43 12.31 -4.54
N PRO A 144 -20.75 13.63 -4.38
CA PRO A 144 -20.26 14.68 -5.27
C PRO A 144 -18.76 14.98 -5.13
N THR A 145 -18.11 14.48 -4.07
CA THR A 145 -16.68 14.70 -3.82
C THR A 145 -15.99 13.40 -3.39
N LYS A 146 -14.66 13.31 -3.58
CA LYS A 146 -13.88 12.14 -3.17
C LYS A 146 -13.94 11.88 -1.66
N THR A 147 -13.87 12.95 -0.84
CA THR A 147 -13.94 12.83 0.63
C THR A 147 -15.30 12.31 1.07
N LEU A 148 -16.39 12.84 0.52
CA LEU A 148 -17.74 12.34 0.83
C LEU A 148 -17.95 10.92 0.30
N ALA A 149 -17.41 10.55 -0.88
CA ALA A 149 -17.49 9.19 -1.38
C ALA A 149 -16.79 8.19 -0.45
N LYS A 150 -15.60 8.56 0.07
CA LYS A 150 -14.88 7.75 1.06
C LYS A 150 -15.63 7.68 2.39
N TYR A 151 -16.25 8.76 2.80
CA TYR A 151 -17.12 8.79 3.97
C TYR A 151 -18.35 7.90 3.80
N CYS A 152 -19.04 7.95 2.65
CA CYS A 152 -20.15 7.04 2.33
C CYS A 152 -19.72 5.57 2.33
N ASN A 153 -18.52 5.26 1.84
CA ASN A 153 -17.97 3.91 1.91
C ASN A 153 -17.76 3.44 3.36
N HIS A 154 -17.26 4.34 4.24
CA HIS A 154 -17.17 4.07 5.68
C HIS A 154 -18.56 3.75 6.28
N LEU A 155 -19.58 4.54 5.97
CA LEU A 155 -20.95 4.29 6.41
C LEU A 155 -21.49 2.95 5.88
N ALA A 156 -21.25 2.63 4.59
CA ALA A 156 -21.67 1.39 3.96
C ALA A 156 -21.06 0.15 4.64
N LYS A 157 -19.83 0.25 5.17
CA LYS A 157 -19.16 -0.80 5.95
C LYS A 157 -19.74 -0.93 7.36
N ARG A 158 -20.12 0.19 7.97
CA ARG A 158 -20.55 0.25 9.36
C ARG A 158 -22.01 -0.13 9.55
N TYR A 159 -22.90 0.31 8.67
CA TYR A 159 -24.34 0.15 8.80
C TYR A 159 -24.87 -0.95 7.86
N ALA A 160 -25.20 -2.11 8.43
CA ALA A 160 -25.68 -3.28 7.67
C ALA A 160 -26.92 -2.98 6.82
N GLY A 161 -27.79 -2.05 7.25
CA GLY A 161 -28.97 -1.63 6.48
C GLY A 161 -28.67 -1.04 5.11
N LEU A 162 -27.46 -0.52 4.90
CA LEU A 162 -27.00 -0.02 3.60
C LEU A 162 -26.55 -1.13 2.63
N LYS A 163 -26.46 -2.37 3.10
CA LYS A 163 -26.08 -3.56 2.29
C LYS A 163 -24.77 -3.39 1.50
N GLY A 164 -23.87 -2.52 1.99
CA GLY A 164 -22.56 -2.26 1.38
C GLY A 164 -22.55 -1.19 0.30
N VAL A 165 -23.65 -0.46 0.07
CA VAL A 165 -23.71 0.69 -0.86
C VAL A 165 -24.33 1.89 -0.15
N CYS A 166 -23.68 3.05 -0.21
CA CYS A 166 -24.18 4.30 0.33
C CYS A 166 -24.08 5.40 -0.73
N ASN A 167 -25.21 5.96 -1.12
CA ASN A 167 -25.27 7.09 -2.02
C ASN A 167 -25.65 8.37 -1.26
N TRP A 168 -24.74 9.32 -1.22
CA TRP A 168 -24.93 10.62 -0.56
C TRP A 168 -26.10 11.42 -1.16
N LEU A 169 -26.30 11.26 -2.48
CA LEU A 169 -27.31 12.02 -3.22
C LEU A 169 -28.75 11.59 -2.89
N ASP A 170 -28.93 10.35 -2.40
CA ASP A 170 -30.23 9.83 -1.98
C ASP A 170 -30.61 10.29 -0.55
N LEU A 171 -29.66 10.93 0.16
CA LEU A 171 -29.89 11.38 1.53
C LEU A 171 -30.48 12.80 1.54
N THR A 172 -31.56 13.00 2.30
CA THR A 172 -32.05 14.34 2.57
C THR A 172 -31.02 15.16 3.36
N PRO A 173 -31.02 16.51 3.28
CA PRO A 173 -30.09 17.35 4.04
C PRO A 173 -30.06 17.04 5.55
N GLN A 174 -31.20 16.71 6.14
CA GLN A 174 -31.32 16.31 7.55
C GLN A 174 -30.59 14.98 7.82
N ARG A 175 -30.70 14.01 6.91
CA ARG A 175 -30.00 12.72 7.02
C ARG A 175 -28.51 12.88 6.79
N GLN A 176 -28.09 13.74 5.88
CA GLN A 176 -26.68 14.09 5.65
C GLN A 176 -26.04 14.69 6.91
N ALA A 177 -26.69 15.72 7.49
CA ALA A 177 -26.25 16.33 8.75
C ALA A 177 -26.18 15.31 9.90
N LYS A 178 -27.20 14.46 10.04
CA LYS A 178 -27.21 13.39 11.05
C LYS A 178 -26.07 12.39 10.84
N ALA A 179 -25.81 11.98 9.61
CA ALA A 179 -24.71 11.07 9.29
C ALA A 179 -23.37 11.68 9.72
N LEU A 180 -23.09 12.94 9.35
CA LEU A 180 -21.86 13.64 9.73
C LEU A 180 -21.74 13.85 11.25
N ALA A 181 -22.84 14.08 11.96
CA ALA A 181 -22.84 14.25 13.42
C ALA A 181 -22.57 12.95 14.19
N CYS A 182 -22.86 11.77 13.60
CA CYS A 182 -22.67 10.49 14.26
C CYS A 182 -21.22 10.01 14.30
N GLU A 183 -20.35 10.55 13.45
CA GLU A 183 -18.97 10.09 13.32
C GLU A 183 -17.97 11.11 13.87
N PRO A 184 -16.96 10.66 14.63
CA PRO A 184 -15.94 11.56 15.12
C PRO A 184 -15.08 12.11 13.96
N VAL A 185 -14.50 13.28 14.16
CA VAL A 185 -13.66 13.96 13.14
C VAL A 185 -12.44 13.10 12.72
N SER A 186 -11.97 12.21 13.59
CA SER A 186 -10.87 11.28 13.30
C SER A 186 -11.17 10.25 12.19
N GLU A 187 -12.44 10.01 11.88
CA GLU A 187 -12.84 9.10 10.80
C GLU A 187 -12.84 9.76 9.41
N ILE A 188 -12.62 11.07 9.37
CA ILE A 188 -12.55 11.80 8.10
C ILE A 188 -11.19 11.58 7.44
N TRP A 189 -11.24 11.26 6.15
CA TRP A 189 -10.06 11.09 5.32
C TRP A 189 -9.14 12.32 5.37
N GLY A 190 -7.86 12.09 5.68
CA GLY A 190 -6.86 13.15 5.85
C GLY A 190 -6.76 13.71 7.28
N VAL A 191 -7.67 13.35 8.19
CA VAL A 191 -7.61 13.74 9.60
C VAL A 191 -6.92 12.66 10.42
N GLY A 192 -5.60 12.79 10.56
CA GLY A 192 -4.80 11.89 11.41
C GLY A 192 -4.79 12.35 12.87
N ARG A 193 -4.21 11.52 13.76
CA ARG A 193 -4.18 11.74 15.21
C ARG A 193 -3.80 13.18 15.62
N ARG A 194 -2.75 13.77 15.00
CA ARG A 194 -2.33 15.14 15.33
C ARG A 194 -3.37 16.17 14.97
N TYR A 195 -4.02 16.04 13.83
CA TYR A 195 -5.12 16.94 13.45
C TYR A 195 -6.31 16.76 14.38
N THR A 196 -6.68 15.52 14.72
CA THR A 196 -7.76 15.25 15.69
C THR A 196 -7.53 15.98 17.00
N GLU A 197 -6.35 15.82 17.62
CA GLU A 197 -6.00 16.48 18.90
C GLU A 197 -6.10 18.02 18.84
N HIS A 198 -5.77 18.65 17.71
CA HIS A 198 -5.86 20.09 17.53
C HIS A 198 -7.28 20.56 17.23
N LEU A 199 -8.03 19.82 16.41
CA LEU A 199 -9.41 20.12 16.06
C LEU A 199 -10.32 20.01 17.29
N GLU A 200 -10.15 18.98 18.10
CA GLU A 200 -10.90 18.81 19.37
C GLU A 200 -10.67 19.96 20.35
N LYS A 201 -9.45 20.50 20.43
CA LYS A 201 -9.14 21.70 21.24
C LYS A 201 -9.85 22.96 20.72
N MET A 202 -10.24 22.99 19.43
CA MET A 202 -11.05 24.07 18.84
C MET A 202 -12.55 23.83 18.96
N GLY A 203 -12.98 22.72 19.58
CA GLY A 203 -14.39 22.33 19.68
C GLY A 203 -14.91 21.55 18.47
N ILE A 204 -14.07 21.25 17.48
CA ILE A 204 -14.43 20.44 16.28
C ILE A 204 -14.21 18.98 16.62
N ARG A 205 -15.27 18.26 16.96
CA ARG A 205 -15.24 16.88 17.44
C ARG A 205 -15.84 15.87 16.46
N THR A 206 -16.82 16.31 15.68
CA THR A 206 -17.55 15.48 14.71
C THR A 206 -17.21 15.86 13.28
N ALA A 207 -17.54 14.96 12.33
CA ALA A 207 -17.46 15.27 10.91
C ALA A 207 -18.34 16.46 10.52
N LEU A 208 -19.48 16.65 11.21
CA LEU A 208 -20.37 17.79 11.00
C LEU A 208 -19.70 19.11 11.42
N ASP A 209 -19.06 19.11 12.60
CA ASP A 209 -18.36 20.32 13.07
C ASP A 209 -17.30 20.75 12.06
N LEU A 210 -16.54 19.78 11.50
CA LEU A 210 -15.54 20.05 10.48
C LEU A 210 -16.16 20.55 9.16
N ALA A 211 -17.28 19.98 8.75
CA ALA A 211 -18.01 20.42 7.55
C ALA A 211 -18.58 21.84 7.70
N CYS A 212 -18.94 22.26 8.93
CA CYS A 212 -19.41 23.61 9.23
C CYS A 212 -18.29 24.62 9.47
N ALA A 213 -17.01 24.18 9.54
CA ALA A 213 -15.89 25.06 9.78
C ALA A 213 -15.60 25.97 8.57
N ASP A 214 -15.04 27.15 8.84
CA ASP A 214 -14.55 28.04 7.80
C ASP A 214 -13.27 27.48 7.18
N ALA A 215 -13.32 27.18 5.87
CA ALA A 215 -12.24 26.58 5.12
C ALA A 215 -10.97 27.48 5.07
N GLU A 216 -11.12 28.82 5.07
CA GLU A 216 -9.98 29.73 5.08
C GLU A 216 -9.32 29.80 6.47
N ALA A 217 -10.09 29.84 7.55
CA ALA A 217 -9.55 29.76 8.91
C ALA A 217 -8.81 28.42 9.16
N ILE A 218 -9.32 27.33 8.60
CA ILE A 218 -8.64 26.00 8.64
C ILE A 218 -7.35 26.04 7.81
N ARG A 219 -7.35 26.70 6.64
CA ARG A 219 -6.17 26.85 5.79
C ARG A 219 -5.04 27.59 6.48
N ASP A 220 -5.35 28.70 7.13
CA ASP A 220 -4.36 29.54 7.81
C ASP A 220 -3.67 28.78 8.95
N ARG A 221 -4.39 27.88 9.60
CA ARG A 221 -3.89 27.15 10.77
C ARG A 221 -3.25 25.79 10.44
N PHE A 222 -3.80 25.07 9.47
CA PHE A 222 -3.43 23.68 9.17
C PHE A 222 -2.93 23.46 7.73
N GLY A 223 -3.02 24.50 6.90
CA GLY A 223 -2.59 24.45 5.51
C GLY A 223 -3.67 23.99 4.54
N ILE A 224 -3.31 23.99 3.25
CA ILE A 224 -4.23 23.79 2.12
C ILE A 224 -4.91 22.42 2.15
N THR A 225 -4.22 21.36 2.56
CA THR A 225 -4.74 19.99 2.50
C THR A 225 -6.00 19.82 3.35
N LEU A 226 -5.99 20.29 4.60
CA LEU A 226 -7.16 20.18 5.48
C LEU A 226 -8.28 21.13 5.04
N SER A 227 -7.96 22.30 4.53
CA SER A 227 -8.93 23.22 3.92
C SER A 227 -9.66 22.58 2.74
N MET A 228 -8.94 21.86 1.87
CA MET A 228 -9.58 21.11 0.77
C MET A 228 -10.52 20.02 1.33
N THR A 229 -10.15 19.33 2.39
CA THR A 229 -11.03 18.35 3.06
C THR A 229 -12.32 19.00 3.56
N VAL A 230 -12.26 20.21 4.14
CA VAL A 230 -13.45 20.95 4.57
C VAL A 230 -14.35 21.27 3.37
N ARG A 231 -13.80 21.83 2.30
CA ARG A 231 -14.56 22.13 1.06
C ARG A 231 -15.21 20.89 0.46
N GLU A 232 -14.48 19.79 0.47
CA GLU A 232 -15.00 18.49 0.01
C GLU A 232 -16.19 18.01 0.85
N LEU A 233 -16.13 18.16 2.18
CA LEU A 233 -17.26 17.83 3.09
C LEU A 233 -18.47 18.77 2.87
N GLN A 234 -18.22 20.00 2.42
CA GLN A 234 -19.26 20.98 2.02
C GLN A 234 -19.85 20.70 0.63
N GLY A 235 -19.40 19.66 -0.07
CA GLY A 235 -19.87 19.27 -1.39
C GLY A 235 -19.15 19.95 -2.56
N THR A 236 -18.10 20.72 -2.31
CA THR A 236 -17.28 21.37 -3.35
C THR A 236 -16.07 20.50 -3.68
N SER A 237 -16.06 19.88 -4.87
CA SER A 237 -14.95 19.03 -5.31
C SER A 237 -13.66 19.85 -5.47
N SER A 238 -12.65 19.49 -4.69
CA SER A 238 -11.35 20.15 -4.62
C SER A 238 -10.19 19.19 -4.93
N ILE A 239 -10.43 17.90 -4.94
CA ILE A 239 -9.44 16.84 -5.19
C ILE A 239 -9.77 16.17 -6.52
N PRO A 240 -9.00 16.43 -7.61
CA PRO A 240 -9.26 15.85 -8.93
C PRO A 240 -8.97 14.35 -8.96
N LEU A 241 -9.46 13.65 -9.99
CA LEU A 241 -9.02 12.29 -10.32
C LEU A 241 -7.59 12.33 -10.86
N GLU A 242 -6.73 11.45 -10.37
CA GLU A 242 -5.36 11.29 -10.86
C GLU A 242 -5.32 10.29 -12.02
N LEU A 243 -5.69 10.72 -13.22
CA LEU A 243 -5.68 9.88 -14.43
C LEU A 243 -4.25 9.52 -14.87
N VAL A 244 -3.29 10.39 -14.56
CA VAL A 244 -1.87 10.18 -14.85
C VAL A 244 -1.10 10.37 -13.55
N LYS A 245 -0.48 9.31 -13.06
CA LYS A 245 0.32 9.37 -11.84
C LYS A 245 1.51 10.30 -12.04
N PRO A 246 1.78 11.23 -11.10
CA PRO A 246 2.94 12.10 -11.17
C PRO A 246 4.23 11.26 -11.17
N LYS A 247 5.26 11.74 -11.87
CA LYS A 247 6.57 11.08 -11.89
C LYS A 247 7.15 11.09 -10.47
N ARG A 248 7.78 9.98 -10.11
CA ARG A 248 8.41 9.83 -8.80
C ARG A 248 9.59 10.79 -8.68
N GLN A 249 9.68 11.50 -7.58
CA GLN A 249 10.82 12.35 -7.24
C GLN A 249 11.90 11.59 -6.47
N GLN A 250 11.51 10.47 -5.82
CA GLN A 250 12.39 9.63 -5.01
C GLN A 250 11.97 8.15 -5.11
N ILE A 251 12.95 7.27 -5.12
CA ILE A 251 12.75 5.82 -5.00
C ILE A 251 13.49 5.34 -3.76
N MET A 252 12.77 4.77 -2.80
CA MET A 252 13.36 4.17 -1.60
C MET A 252 13.08 2.67 -1.57
N ARG A 253 14.12 1.90 -1.27
CA ARG A 253 14.03 0.48 -0.99
C ARG A 253 14.64 0.21 0.38
N SER A 254 13.87 -0.27 1.31
CA SER A 254 14.34 -0.57 2.66
C SER A 254 13.55 -1.72 3.26
N ARG A 255 14.15 -2.39 4.21
CA ARG A 255 13.51 -3.50 4.92
C ARG A 255 13.85 -3.46 6.41
N SER A 256 12.86 -3.76 7.24
CA SER A 256 13.11 -4.12 8.63
C SER A 256 13.54 -5.58 8.68
N PHE A 257 14.49 -5.89 9.54
CA PHE A 257 15.04 -7.25 9.70
C PHE A 257 14.18 -8.07 10.66
N SER A 258 14.16 -9.40 10.48
CA SER A 258 13.53 -10.32 11.44
C SER A 258 14.27 -10.29 12.78
N HIS A 259 15.60 -10.34 12.74
CA HIS A 259 16.52 -10.23 13.87
C HIS A 259 17.26 -8.90 13.83
N LEU A 260 17.87 -8.51 14.94
CA LEU A 260 18.71 -7.31 14.99
C LEU A 260 20.08 -7.63 14.38
N VAL A 261 20.56 -6.77 13.51
CA VAL A 261 21.85 -6.93 12.80
C VAL A 261 22.86 -5.97 13.37
N CYS A 262 24.02 -6.48 13.75
CA CYS A 262 25.14 -5.68 14.25
C CYS A 262 26.39 -5.75 13.37
N ASP A 263 26.47 -6.77 12.50
CA ASP A 263 27.61 -6.93 11.62
C ASP A 263 27.53 -5.99 10.41
N LYS A 264 28.68 -5.41 10.04
CA LYS A 264 28.77 -4.45 8.96
C LYS A 264 28.65 -5.10 7.58
N ASP A 265 29.13 -6.32 7.42
CA ASP A 265 29.06 -7.04 6.15
C ASP A 265 27.64 -7.50 5.87
N ASP A 266 26.88 -7.89 6.89
CA ASP A 266 25.44 -8.19 6.77
C ASP A 266 24.66 -6.95 6.32
N LEU A 267 24.96 -5.78 6.91
CA LEU A 267 24.37 -4.51 6.47
C LEU A 267 24.78 -4.14 5.05
N LEU A 268 26.03 -4.39 4.66
CA LEU A 268 26.49 -4.18 3.30
C LEU A 268 25.73 -5.08 2.30
N GLY A 269 25.46 -6.32 2.69
CA GLY A 269 24.64 -7.24 1.90
C GLY A 269 23.24 -6.67 1.65
N ALA A 270 22.55 -6.24 2.70
CA ALA A 270 21.23 -5.63 2.63
C ALA A 270 21.22 -4.35 1.77
N ILE A 271 22.18 -3.45 1.99
CA ILE A 271 22.33 -2.20 1.23
C ILE A 271 22.60 -2.48 -0.24
N THR A 272 23.50 -3.44 -0.56
CA THR A 272 23.78 -3.82 -1.95
C THR A 272 22.51 -4.35 -2.64
N PHE A 273 21.74 -5.19 -1.96
CA PHE A 273 20.46 -5.69 -2.47
C PHE A 273 19.47 -4.54 -2.76
N HIS A 274 19.33 -3.61 -1.83
CA HIS A 274 18.41 -2.48 -2.01
C HIS A 274 18.87 -1.49 -3.08
N ALA A 275 20.19 -1.29 -3.23
CA ALA A 275 20.76 -0.49 -4.32
C ALA A 275 20.47 -1.10 -5.70
N GLN A 276 20.58 -2.42 -5.84
CA GLN A 276 20.19 -3.13 -7.07
C GLN A 276 18.71 -2.89 -7.43
N GLU A 277 17.82 -2.98 -6.45
CA GLU A 277 16.39 -2.75 -6.67
C GLU A 277 16.06 -1.28 -6.99
N CYS A 278 16.83 -0.30 -6.47
CA CYS A 278 16.69 1.10 -6.85
C CYS A 278 17.13 1.31 -8.31
N GLY A 279 18.32 0.84 -8.69
CA GLY A 279 18.85 0.97 -10.06
C GLY A 279 17.95 0.29 -11.09
N ARG A 280 17.49 -0.93 -10.79
CA ARG A 280 16.51 -1.64 -11.65
C ARG A 280 15.21 -0.85 -11.82
N THR A 281 14.72 -0.22 -10.75
CA THR A 281 13.49 0.58 -10.81
C THR A 281 13.67 1.82 -11.68
N LEU A 282 14.80 2.55 -11.53
CA LEU A 282 15.16 3.70 -12.38
C LEU A 282 15.16 3.32 -13.85
N ARG A 283 15.88 2.24 -14.23
CA ARG A 283 15.99 1.79 -15.64
C ARG A 283 14.62 1.38 -16.20
N ARG A 284 13.83 0.61 -15.43
CA ARG A 284 12.49 0.19 -15.85
C ARG A 284 11.56 1.38 -16.11
N GLU A 285 11.70 2.46 -15.34
CA GLU A 285 10.90 3.69 -15.46
C GLU A 285 11.51 4.72 -16.43
N GLY A 286 12.66 4.41 -17.08
CA GLY A 286 13.34 5.33 -17.99
C GLY A 286 13.83 6.59 -17.29
N THR A 287 14.23 6.50 -16.01
CA THR A 287 14.63 7.62 -15.17
C THR A 287 16.06 7.49 -14.66
N VAL A 288 16.63 8.61 -14.20
CA VAL A 288 17.94 8.71 -13.55
C VAL A 288 17.82 9.53 -12.28
N ALA A 289 18.78 9.40 -11.37
CA ALA A 289 18.78 10.08 -10.09
C ALA A 289 20.04 10.89 -9.85
N HIS A 290 19.93 12.05 -9.20
CA HIS A 290 21.03 12.95 -8.84
C HIS A 290 21.55 12.74 -7.42
N THR A 291 20.82 12.02 -6.56
CA THR A 291 21.23 11.77 -5.18
C THR A 291 21.14 10.29 -4.82
N VAL A 292 22.09 9.83 -4.00
CA VAL A 292 22.07 8.50 -3.38
C VAL A 292 22.14 8.66 -1.88
N GLY A 293 21.28 7.97 -1.15
CA GLY A 293 21.30 7.93 0.30
C GLY A 293 21.02 6.54 0.86
N ILE A 294 21.33 6.38 2.14
CA ILE A 294 21.02 5.13 2.87
C ILE A 294 20.14 5.41 4.09
N VAL A 295 19.51 4.36 4.56
CA VAL A 295 18.71 4.35 5.78
C VAL A 295 19.32 3.33 6.72
N LEU A 296 19.67 3.74 7.95
CA LEU A 296 20.13 2.86 9.02
C LEU A 296 19.41 3.23 10.32
N ASN A 297 18.53 2.35 10.79
CA ASN A 297 17.75 2.60 12.00
C ASN A 297 17.83 1.42 12.99
N THR A 298 18.01 1.74 14.24
CA THR A 298 17.83 0.84 15.38
C THR A 298 16.33 0.69 15.71
N ASN A 299 16.00 -0.17 16.67
CA ASN A 299 14.62 -0.35 17.11
C ASN A 299 14.24 0.72 18.16
N PRO A 300 13.34 1.68 17.86
CA PRO A 300 12.96 2.74 18.78
C PRO A 300 12.21 2.26 20.04
N PHE A 301 11.70 1.02 20.02
CA PHE A 301 10.98 0.43 21.17
C PHE A 301 11.91 -0.25 22.18
N ARG A 302 13.20 -0.39 21.86
CA ARG A 302 14.22 -0.95 22.75
C ARG A 302 15.06 0.17 23.34
N LEU A 303 14.50 0.85 24.33
CA LEU A 303 15.10 2.05 24.93
C LEU A 303 16.46 1.77 25.62
N GLN A 304 16.73 0.52 25.99
CA GLN A 304 18.00 0.09 26.58
C GLN A 304 19.14 -0.01 25.57
N ASP A 305 18.84 -0.08 24.26
CA ASP A 305 19.85 -0.20 23.22
C ASP A 305 20.32 1.19 22.75
N VAL A 306 21.56 1.26 22.27
CA VAL A 306 22.09 2.48 21.65
C VAL A 306 21.25 2.84 20.44
N GLN A 307 20.68 4.04 20.44
CA GLN A 307 19.78 4.49 19.37
C GLN A 307 20.54 5.21 18.25
N GLN A 308 20.23 4.84 17.01
CA GLN A 308 20.69 5.52 15.80
C GLN A 308 19.58 5.57 14.75
N HIS A 309 19.28 6.77 14.27
CA HIS A 309 18.35 7.01 13.15
C HIS A 309 19.06 7.88 12.12
N ALA A 310 19.60 7.26 11.08
CA ALA A 310 20.46 7.92 10.12
C ALA A 310 19.91 7.81 8.71
N TYR A 311 19.92 8.95 8.00
CA TYR A 311 19.49 9.10 6.61
C TYR A 311 20.49 9.93 5.81
N PRO A 312 21.80 9.57 5.81
CA PRO A 312 22.78 10.31 5.05
C PRO A 312 22.53 10.20 3.55
N CYS A 313 22.85 11.27 2.82
CA CYS A 313 22.82 11.29 1.36
C CYS A 313 24.03 12.03 0.79
N VAL A 314 24.25 11.82 -0.48
CA VAL A 314 25.30 12.50 -1.27
C VAL A 314 24.73 12.86 -2.64
N GLY A 315 24.99 14.08 -3.10
CA GLY A 315 24.76 14.51 -4.46
C GLY A 315 25.78 13.86 -5.41
N LEU A 316 25.31 13.50 -6.58
CA LEU A 316 26.12 12.89 -7.63
C LEU A 316 26.58 13.97 -8.61
N PRO A 317 27.80 13.88 -9.17
CA PRO A 317 28.26 14.85 -10.13
C PRO A 317 27.42 14.86 -11.42
N TYR A 318 26.84 13.72 -11.78
CA TYR A 318 25.92 13.54 -12.92
C TYR A 318 24.83 12.55 -12.55
N PRO A 319 23.64 12.63 -13.20
CA PRO A 319 22.51 11.73 -12.90
C PRO A 319 22.77 10.33 -13.45
N ILE A 320 22.46 9.32 -12.65
CA ILE A 320 22.76 7.91 -12.95
C ILE A 320 21.55 6.99 -12.82
N SER A 321 21.63 5.84 -13.49
CA SER A 321 20.75 4.69 -13.26
C SER A 321 21.52 3.36 -13.14
N ASP A 322 22.85 3.42 -13.27
CA ASP A 322 23.67 2.22 -13.13
C ASP A 322 23.77 1.76 -11.67
N THR A 323 23.70 0.46 -11.51
CA THR A 323 23.64 -0.15 -10.17
C THR A 323 25.00 -0.09 -9.46
N ASN A 324 26.11 -0.19 -10.20
CA ASN A 324 27.44 -0.24 -9.60
C ASN A 324 27.80 1.09 -8.91
N THR A 325 27.50 2.21 -9.54
CA THR A 325 27.70 3.54 -8.96
C THR A 325 26.81 3.77 -7.74
N ILE A 326 25.53 3.33 -7.80
CA ILE A 326 24.64 3.40 -6.62
C ILE A 326 25.22 2.59 -5.46
N ILE A 327 25.70 1.37 -5.69
CA ILE A 327 26.35 0.52 -4.67
C ILE A 327 27.61 1.21 -4.12
N HIS A 328 28.44 1.78 -4.98
CA HIS A 328 29.67 2.47 -4.57
C HIS A 328 29.39 3.58 -3.55
N TYR A 329 28.47 4.50 -3.88
CA TYR A 329 28.12 5.60 -2.99
C TYR A 329 27.38 5.11 -1.73
N ALA A 330 26.48 4.15 -1.84
CA ALA A 330 25.80 3.58 -0.70
C ALA A 330 26.76 2.88 0.29
N ARG A 331 27.78 2.17 -0.23
CA ARG A 331 28.87 1.57 0.58
C ARG A 331 29.72 2.64 1.27
N ARG A 332 30.06 3.74 0.58
CA ARG A 332 30.79 4.86 1.17
C ARG A 332 30.00 5.47 2.33
N LEU A 333 28.70 5.73 2.14
CA LEU A 333 27.83 6.24 3.19
C LEU A 333 27.70 5.27 4.37
N LEU A 334 27.59 3.95 4.10
CA LEU A 334 27.61 2.93 5.15
C LEU A 334 28.89 3.00 5.99
N ASN A 335 30.05 3.11 5.34
CA ASN A 335 31.34 3.18 6.01
C ASN A 335 31.45 4.39 6.95
N GLN A 336 30.85 5.51 6.58
CA GLN A 336 30.85 6.75 7.35
C GLN A 336 29.81 6.73 8.49
N THR A 337 28.72 5.99 8.32
CA THR A 337 27.56 6.09 9.21
C THR A 337 27.49 4.93 10.21
N TYR A 338 28.04 3.77 9.85
CA TYR A 338 28.01 2.58 10.70
C TYR A 338 28.67 2.85 12.05
N ARG A 339 28.01 2.42 13.12
CA ARG A 339 28.52 2.48 14.50
C ARG A 339 28.60 1.07 15.07
N LYS A 340 29.80 0.68 15.49
CA LYS A 340 30.03 -0.61 16.17
C LYS A 340 29.25 -0.63 17.48
N GLY A 341 28.56 -1.76 17.73
CA GLY A 341 27.75 -1.94 18.94
C GLY A 341 26.29 -1.50 18.81
N CYS A 342 25.89 -0.84 17.72
CA CYS A 342 24.47 -0.60 17.43
C CYS A 342 23.79 -1.87 16.90
N LEU A 343 22.56 -2.10 17.35
CA LEU A 343 21.69 -3.19 16.91
C LEU A 343 20.66 -2.65 15.90
N TYR A 344 20.96 -2.80 14.62
CA TYR A 344 20.13 -2.26 13.55
C TYR A 344 18.90 -3.12 13.32
N LYS A 345 17.75 -2.48 13.22
CA LYS A 345 16.46 -3.08 12.91
C LYS A 345 16.03 -2.87 11.45
N ARG A 346 16.56 -1.83 10.79
CA ARG A 346 16.21 -1.48 9.41
C ARG A 346 17.41 -0.94 8.65
N ALA A 347 17.59 -1.42 7.42
CA ALA A 347 18.50 -0.81 6.45
C ALA A 347 17.81 -0.62 5.10
N GLY A 348 18.34 0.29 4.29
CA GLY A 348 17.83 0.54 2.95
C GLY A 348 18.66 1.55 2.17
N VAL A 349 18.29 1.73 0.91
CA VAL A 349 18.84 2.71 -0.01
C VAL A 349 17.71 3.55 -0.59
N TYR A 350 17.97 4.82 -0.79
CA TYR A 350 17.10 5.69 -1.57
C TYR A 350 17.90 6.47 -2.60
N VAL A 351 17.25 6.77 -3.70
CA VAL A 351 17.74 7.63 -4.77
C VAL A 351 16.73 8.76 -4.96
N GLY A 352 17.21 9.97 -5.11
CA GLY A 352 16.36 11.18 -5.13
C GLY A 352 16.70 12.07 -6.32
N GLU A 353 15.92 13.17 -6.43
CA GLU A 353 15.97 14.07 -7.57
C GLU A 353 15.89 13.29 -8.89
N VAL A 354 14.82 12.44 -8.95
CA VAL A 354 14.60 11.55 -10.08
C VAL A 354 14.01 12.34 -11.24
N ILE A 355 14.71 12.29 -12.39
CA ILE A 355 14.27 12.93 -13.64
C ILE A 355 14.19 11.91 -14.77
N PRO A 356 13.46 12.19 -15.86
CA PRO A 356 13.49 11.39 -17.07
C PRO A 356 14.90 11.33 -17.66
N LYS A 357 15.29 10.16 -18.17
CA LYS A 357 16.63 9.96 -18.79
C LYS A 357 16.86 10.87 -20.00
N ASP A 358 15.81 11.15 -20.76
CA ASP A 358 15.83 12.03 -21.94
C ASP A 358 15.91 13.53 -21.59
N ALA A 359 15.64 13.90 -20.34
CA ALA A 359 15.78 15.27 -19.84
C ALA A 359 17.22 15.62 -19.38
N VAL A 360 18.16 14.67 -19.43
CA VAL A 360 19.55 14.90 -19.01
C VAL A 360 20.30 15.68 -20.09
N THR A 361 20.81 16.85 -19.72
CA THR A 361 21.75 17.60 -20.58
C THR A 361 23.13 16.93 -20.51
N LYS A 362 23.66 16.52 -21.64
CA LYS A 362 25.01 15.93 -21.72
C LYS A 362 26.03 17.05 -21.56
N ASP A 363 26.99 16.87 -20.64
CA ASP A 363 28.17 17.73 -20.56
C ASP A 363 29.14 17.38 -21.70
N LEU A 364 29.64 18.40 -22.38
CA LEU A 364 30.58 18.24 -23.51
C LEU A 364 31.97 17.76 -23.07
N PHE A 365 32.31 17.91 -21.80
CA PHE A 365 33.63 17.64 -21.23
C PHE A 365 33.71 16.39 -20.34
N GLU A 366 32.57 15.74 -20.08
CA GLU A 366 32.54 14.49 -19.32
C GLU A 366 32.57 13.28 -20.26
N GLU A 367 33.65 12.51 -20.22
CA GLU A 367 33.65 11.15 -20.75
C GLU A 367 32.74 10.28 -19.91
N LEU A 368 31.56 10.01 -20.44
CA LEU A 368 30.61 9.13 -19.82
C LEU A 368 31.09 7.67 -19.91
N GLU A 369 31.83 7.18 -18.91
CA GLU A 369 32.05 5.72 -18.69
C GLU A 369 30.70 4.95 -18.61
N THR A 370 29.60 5.65 -18.66
CA THR A 370 28.24 5.24 -18.41
C THR A 370 27.70 4.26 -19.43
N GLU A 371 28.09 4.30 -20.69
CA GLU A 371 27.46 3.43 -21.71
C GLU A 371 27.78 1.95 -21.46
N ARG A 372 29.02 1.61 -21.13
CA ARG A 372 29.42 0.22 -20.88
C ARG A 372 28.80 -0.34 -19.62
N GLN A 373 28.72 0.45 -18.54
CA GLN A 373 28.08 0.05 -17.27
C GLN A 373 26.59 -0.09 -17.44
N GLN A 374 25.97 0.75 -18.26
CA GLN A 374 24.54 0.68 -18.56
C GLN A 374 24.21 -0.61 -19.32
N VAL A 375 24.96 -0.98 -20.36
CA VAL A 375 24.77 -2.23 -21.11
C VAL A 375 24.86 -3.45 -20.21
N VAL A 376 25.81 -3.48 -19.28
CA VAL A 376 25.92 -4.57 -18.28
C VAL A 376 24.69 -4.65 -17.39
N CYS A 377 24.18 -3.51 -16.90
CA CYS A 377 22.98 -3.49 -16.06
C CYS A 377 21.72 -3.93 -16.83
N GLU A 378 21.58 -3.50 -18.08
CA GLU A 378 20.46 -3.89 -18.94
C GLU A 378 20.48 -5.40 -19.25
N LEU A 379 21.67 -5.97 -19.49
CA LEU A 379 21.85 -7.41 -19.66
C LEU A 379 21.46 -8.18 -18.39
N MET A 380 21.90 -7.71 -17.21
CA MET A 380 21.50 -8.29 -15.93
C MET A 380 19.99 -8.25 -15.72
N ASP A 381 19.36 -7.12 -16.05
CA ASP A 381 17.90 -6.96 -15.94
C ASP A 381 17.17 -7.92 -16.90
N SER A 382 17.67 -8.10 -18.13
CA SER A 382 17.13 -9.04 -19.12
C SER A 382 17.19 -10.49 -18.61
N ILE A 383 18.36 -10.91 -18.10
CA ILE A 383 18.55 -12.26 -17.54
C ILE A 383 17.58 -12.47 -16.36
N ASN A 384 17.51 -11.51 -15.43
CA ASN A 384 16.63 -11.61 -14.27
C ASN A 384 15.13 -11.59 -14.63
N THR A 385 14.77 -10.96 -15.75
CA THR A 385 13.40 -10.98 -16.25
C THR A 385 13.05 -12.33 -16.85
N ARG A 386 13.98 -12.93 -17.61
CA ARG A 386 13.76 -14.21 -18.31
C ARG A 386 13.83 -15.42 -17.39
N PHE A 387 14.79 -15.45 -16.48
CA PHE A 387 15.10 -16.63 -15.66
C PHE A 387 14.67 -16.53 -14.20
N GLY A 388 14.08 -15.38 -13.80
CA GLY A 388 13.60 -15.12 -12.46
C GLY A 388 14.45 -14.10 -11.70
N LYS A 389 13.81 -13.45 -10.73
CA LYS A 389 14.45 -12.40 -9.91
C LYS A 389 15.70 -12.92 -9.21
N ASN A 390 16.78 -12.14 -9.24
CA ASN A 390 18.06 -12.43 -8.57
C ASN A 390 18.80 -13.67 -9.09
N THR A 391 18.50 -14.13 -10.31
CA THR A 391 19.31 -15.16 -11.01
C THR A 391 20.74 -14.66 -11.15
N LEU A 392 20.91 -13.41 -11.61
CA LEU A 392 22.19 -12.73 -11.62
C LEU A 392 22.14 -11.53 -10.66
N CYS A 393 23.11 -11.44 -9.76
CA CYS A 393 23.18 -10.39 -8.73
C CYS A 393 24.62 -10.03 -8.39
N PHE A 394 24.85 -8.88 -7.77
CA PHE A 394 26.16 -8.50 -7.25
C PHE A 394 26.55 -9.41 -6.07
N ALA A 395 27.78 -9.91 -6.04
CA ALA A 395 28.25 -10.84 -5.01
C ALA A 395 28.04 -10.30 -3.58
N ALA A 396 28.29 -9.02 -3.36
CA ALA A 396 28.09 -8.39 -2.05
C ALA A 396 26.63 -8.46 -1.55
N SER A 397 25.62 -8.61 -2.43
CA SER A 397 24.22 -8.78 -2.02
C SER A 397 23.91 -10.15 -1.39
N LYS A 398 24.86 -11.07 -1.38
CA LYS A 398 24.74 -12.38 -0.73
C LYS A 398 25.36 -12.41 0.67
N LEU A 399 26.12 -11.38 1.05
CA LEU A 399 26.71 -11.27 2.39
C LEU A 399 25.59 -11.23 3.44
N GLY A 400 25.69 -12.06 4.45
CA GLY A 400 24.76 -12.11 5.58
C GLY A 400 23.28 -12.26 5.20
N LYS A 401 22.97 -12.90 4.07
CA LYS A 401 21.61 -12.99 3.54
C LYS A 401 20.61 -13.49 4.57
N ASP A 402 20.99 -14.51 5.35
CA ASP A 402 20.10 -15.10 6.37
C ASP A 402 19.79 -14.13 7.52
N ALA A 403 20.68 -13.16 7.80
CA ALA A 403 20.48 -12.16 8.85
C ALA A 403 19.47 -11.05 8.45
N TRP A 404 19.36 -10.73 7.18
CA TRP A 404 18.54 -9.60 6.72
C TRP A 404 17.42 -9.98 5.74
N GLU A 405 17.36 -11.23 5.26
CA GLU A 405 16.29 -11.67 4.38
C GLU A 405 14.93 -11.67 5.09
N MET A 406 13.88 -11.47 4.33
CA MET A 406 12.53 -11.43 4.88
C MET A 406 12.05 -12.84 5.22
N SER A 407 11.69 -13.07 6.47
CA SER A 407 11.00 -14.28 6.90
C SER A 407 9.52 -14.24 6.46
N ARG A 408 9.02 -15.33 5.87
CA ARG A 408 7.62 -15.56 5.49
C ARG A 408 7.28 -17.03 5.76
N ALA A 409 7.20 -17.39 7.02
CA ALA A 409 7.03 -18.80 7.42
C ALA A 409 5.61 -19.35 7.13
N ARG A 410 4.63 -18.44 6.92
CA ARG A 410 3.22 -18.76 6.73
C ARG A 410 2.69 -18.26 5.37
N LEU A 411 3.57 -18.22 4.34
CA LEU A 411 3.18 -17.79 3.00
C LEU A 411 2.19 -18.78 2.39
N SER A 412 1.10 -18.27 1.83
CA SER A 412 0.17 -19.06 1.03
C SER A 412 0.81 -19.50 -0.28
N PRO A 413 0.34 -20.60 -0.91
CA PRO A 413 0.82 -21.04 -2.20
C PRO A 413 0.72 -19.96 -3.29
N GLY A 414 1.54 -20.11 -4.33
CA GLY A 414 1.56 -19.20 -5.46
C GLY A 414 0.41 -19.41 -6.46
N TYR A 415 -0.83 -19.39 -5.99
CA TYR A 415 -2.05 -19.70 -6.77
C TYR A 415 -2.14 -19.02 -8.13
N THR A 416 -1.58 -17.83 -8.27
CA THR A 416 -1.66 -17.02 -9.50
C THR A 416 -0.33 -16.92 -10.24
N THR A 417 0.75 -17.50 -9.69
CA THR A 417 2.11 -17.38 -10.21
C THR A 417 2.83 -18.72 -10.43
N CYS A 418 2.28 -19.82 -9.90
CA CYS A 418 2.87 -21.15 -9.98
C CYS A 418 1.81 -22.23 -10.30
N TRP A 419 1.91 -22.88 -11.46
CA TRP A 419 0.98 -23.94 -11.87
C TRP A 419 0.89 -25.11 -10.90
N LYS A 420 1.99 -25.44 -10.20
CA LYS A 420 2.04 -26.56 -9.25
C LYS A 420 1.25 -26.27 -7.98
N ASP A 421 1.01 -24.99 -7.68
CA ASP A 421 0.34 -24.53 -6.48
C ASP A 421 -1.18 -24.30 -6.69
N LEU A 422 -1.69 -24.61 -7.90
CA LEU A 422 -3.12 -24.50 -8.17
C LEU A 422 -3.90 -25.50 -7.30
N PRO A 423 -5.06 -25.08 -6.75
CA PRO A 423 -5.96 -25.98 -6.04
C PRO A 423 -6.34 -27.18 -6.92
N ARG A 424 -6.21 -28.39 -6.40
CA ARG A 424 -6.65 -29.58 -7.09
C ARG A 424 -8.10 -29.86 -6.71
N VAL A 425 -8.98 -29.93 -7.70
CA VAL A 425 -10.37 -30.39 -7.52
C VAL A 425 -10.32 -31.91 -7.56
N GLY A 426 -10.70 -32.55 -6.46
CA GLY A 426 -10.88 -34.01 -6.43
C GLY A 426 -12.06 -34.45 -7.30
N PRO A 427 -12.17 -35.73 -7.69
CA PRO A 427 -13.39 -36.24 -8.32
C PRO A 427 -14.56 -35.97 -7.35
N LEU A 428 -15.70 -35.58 -7.91
CA LEU A 428 -16.96 -35.54 -7.17
C LEU A 428 -17.15 -36.93 -6.56
N ILE A 429 -17.14 -37.02 -5.25
CA ILE A 429 -17.57 -38.23 -4.57
C ILE A 429 -19.08 -38.26 -4.83
N GLU A 430 -19.52 -39.08 -5.80
CA GLU A 430 -20.93 -39.46 -5.89
C GLU A 430 -21.26 -40.09 -4.52
N GLU A 431 -21.96 -39.37 -3.67
CA GLU A 431 -22.63 -39.98 -2.54
C GLU A 431 -23.60 -41.01 -3.13
N THR A 432 -23.17 -42.27 -3.14
CA THR A 432 -24.09 -43.40 -3.32
C THR A 432 -25.07 -43.34 -2.16
N VAL A 433 -26.23 -42.74 -2.40
CA VAL A 433 -27.39 -42.88 -1.50
C VAL A 433 -27.73 -44.38 -1.50
N PRO A 434 -27.61 -45.09 -0.39
CA PRO A 434 -28.06 -46.48 -0.33
C PRO A 434 -29.56 -46.45 -0.43
N PHE A 435 -30.12 -47.25 -1.35
CA PHE A 435 -31.56 -47.52 -1.48
C PHE A 435 -32.07 -48.24 -0.25
#